data_ce6eafb77b63c5ee108e119c669f41c6
#
_entry.id   ce6eafb77b63c5ee108e119c669f41c6
#
_cell.length_a   1.000
_cell.length_b   1.000
_cell.length_c   1.000
_cell.angle_alpha   90.00
_cell.angle_beta   90.00
_cell.angle_gamma   90.00
#
_symmetry.space_group_name_H-M   'P 1'
#
loop_
_entity.id
_entity.type
_entity.pdbx_description
1 polymer ?
#
loop_
_entity_poly.entity_id
_entity_poly.type
_entity_poly.pdbx_seq_one_letter_code
_entity_poly.pdbx_strand_id
1 'polypeptide(L)'
;MKRLFPLLVCCCWVVLFWTSCSKQPPAVPRPAPSVYYWRTVLTFSPEERAFLRRHHIGKVYLRYFDVAPDQITDEPVPVATLQWRDSVPGGIEIVPVVFIVNSCLDAAPASLDTLADRIARRVEQMSITNDCDSRVREVQIDCDWTAQTASAYFAFLRRLRTTLTAHGLGLSATIRLHQLSQAAPPVDYGVLMLYNTGDPRDVHNPNPILRLRDVKPFVSGIADYPLPLCAAYPDYHWQRLVGGGHYKGLLYAERLDDSTVYRRVRPDAYVVISSRYVSPVVGGSRESDVLLVPGDSVFVHDSRLDEIRAVRTELSRRRPDLHRQVILYPLDAKNIQRHTPSRYEEIYRP
;
A
#
# COMPACT_ATOMS: atom_id res chain seq x y z
N MET A 1 -23.78 5.47 91.05
CA MET A 1 -22.56 5.44 90.19
C MET A 1 -22.76 4.42 89.08
N LYS A 2 -23.18 4.86 87.88
CA LYS A 2 -23.40 4.01 86.71
C LYS A 2 -22.59 4.63 85.56
N ARG A 3 -21.60 3.89 85.10
CA ARG A 3 -20.75 4.29 83.97
C ARG A 3 -21.43 3.84 82.67
N LEU A 4 -21.76 4.77 81.80
CA LEU A 4 -22.15 4.52 80.42
C LEU A 4 -20.90 4.32 79.55
N PHE A 5 -20.89 3.23 78.80
CA PHE A 5 -19.96 2.98 77.67
C PHE A 5 -20.64 3.45 76.39
N PRO A 6 -19.97 4.24 75.54
CA PRO A 6 -20.48 4.47 74.19
C PRO A 6 -19.97 3.40 73.24
N LEU A 7 -20.90 2.77 72.51
CA LEU A 7 -20.62 1.92 71.36
C LEU A 7 -20.08 2.76 70.22
N LEU A 8 -18.86 2.49 69.78
CA LEU A 8 -18.26 3.02 68.50
C LEU A 8 -18.75 2.13 67.38
N VAL A 9 -19.67 2.64 66.52
CA VAL A 9 -20.06 2.01 65.25
C VAL A 9 -19.06 2.37 64.22
N CYS A 10 -18.21 1.42 63.87
CA CYS A 10 -17.21 1.55 62.77
C CYS A 10 -17.91 1.28 61.44
N CYS A 11 -18.32 2.35 60.71
CA CYS A 11 -18.81 2.26 59.31
C CYS A 11 -17.64 2.02 58.37
N CYS A 12 -17.41 0.77 58.01
CA CYS A 12 -16.53 0.41 56.90
C CYS A 12 -17.17 0.80 55.56
N TRP A 13 -16.74 1.91 55.00
CA TRP A 13 -17.04 2.24 53.61
C TRP A 13 -16.20 1.36 52.69
N VAL A 14 -16.81 0.32 52.10
CA VAL A 14 -16.22 -0.45 51.01
C VAL A 14 -16.33 0.40 49.75
N VAL A 15 -15.24 1.08 49.38
CA VAL A 15 -15.12 1.75 48.10
C VAL A 15 -14.85 0.69 47.06
N LEU A 16 -15.90 0.26 46.36
CA LEU A 16 -15.78 -0.55 45.14
C LEU A 16 -15.16 0.30 44.02
N PHE A 17 -13.86 0.16 43.86
CA PHE A 17 -13.20 0.63 42.65
C PHE A 17 -13.70 -0.19 41.45
N TRP A 18 -14.67 0.35 40.73
CA TRP A 18 -14.99 -0.12 39.40
C TRP A 18 -13.82 0.25 38.51
N THR A 19 -12.88 -0.66 38.29
CA THR A 19 -11.92 -0.56 37.20
C THR A 19 -12.71 -0.74 35.91
N SER A 20 -13.24 0.36 35.40
CA SER A 20 -13.74 0.43 34.04
C SER A 20 -12.51 0.18 33.14
N CYS A 21 -12.39 -1.02 32.59
CA CYS A 21 -11.53 -1.29 31.44
C CYS A 21 -12.09 -0.48 30.26
N SER A 22 -11.79 0.81 30.22
CA SER A 22 -11.97 1.58 29.00
C SER A 22 -11.02 0.97 27.98
N LYS A 23 -11.56 0.22 27.02
CA LYS A 23 -10.83 -0.15 25.81
C LYS A 23 -10.36 1.18 25.22
N GLN A 24 -9.07 1.49 25.38
CA GLN A 24 -8.47 2.60 24.67
C GLN A 24 -8.77 2.39 23.17
N PRO A 25 -9.30 3.42 22.49
CA PRO A 25 -9.43 3.33 21.04
C PRO A 25 -8.05 3.00 20.49
N PRO A 26 -7.96 2.16 19.43
CA PRO A 26 -6.70 1.80 18.82
C PRO A 26 -5.92 3.08 18.55
N ALA A 27 -4.70 3.15 19.05
CA ALA A 27 -3.85 4.33 18.91
C ALA A 27 -3.66 4.57 17.42
N VAL A 28 -4.13 5.72 16.94
CA VAL A 28 -3.79 6.17 15.58
C VAL A 28 -2.26 6.10 15.47
N PRO A 29 -1.71 5.37 14.50
CA PRO A 29 -0.27 5.19 14.37
C PRO A 29 0.43 6.54 14.39
N ARG A 30 1.57 6.63 15.08
CA ARG A 30 2.36 7.86 15.08
C ARG A 30 2.74 8.20 13.64
N PRO A 31 2.46 9.41 13.15
CA PRO A 31 2.81 9.80 11.80
C PRO A 31 4.33 9.69 11.62
N ALA A 32 4.76 8.98 10.62
CA ALA A 32 6.18 8.88 10.26
C ALA A 32 6.31 8.76 8.73
N PRO A 33 7.36 9.35 8.13
CA PRO A 33 7.72 9.08 6.75
C PRO A 33 7.81 7.57 6.55
N SER A 34 7.20 7.07 5.49
CA SER A 34 7.02 5.63 5.30
C SER A 34 7.27 5.23 3.85
N VAL A 35 7.58 3.96 3.63
CA VAL A 35 7.77 3.40 2.29
C VAL A 35 7.07 2.06 2.16
N TYR A 36 6.61 1.73 0.95
CA TYR A 36 6.28 0.37 0.56
C TYR A 36 7.53 -0.36 0.06
N TYR A 37 7.72 -1.58 0.51
CA TYR A 37 8.66 -2.54 -0.05
C TYR A 37 7.88 -3.65 -0.75
N TRP A 38 7.93 -3.67 -2.09
CA TRP A 38 6.99 -4.49 -2.88
C TRP A 38 7.64 -5.67 -3.61
N ARG A 39 8.92 -5.93 -3.37
CA ARG A 39 9.63 -7.08 -3.94
C ARG A 39 9.34 -8.35 -3.15
N THR A 40 9.44 -9.50 -3.81
CA THR A 40 9.26 -10.84 -3.20
C THR A 40 10.54 -11.39 -2.53
N VAL A 41 11.66 -10.68 -2.65
CA VAL A 41 12.91 -10.98 -1.95
C VAL A 41 13.33 -9.76 -1.16
N LEU A 42 13.44 -9.89 0.16
CA LEU A 42 13.89 -8.81 1.01
C LEU A 42 15.42 -8.70 0.94
N THR A 43 15.87 -7.63 0.32
CA THR A 43 17.28 -7.20 0.29
C THR A 43 17.32 -5.69 0.21
N PHE A 44 18.20 -5.03 0.95
CA PHE A 44 18.39 -3.60 0.87
C PHE A 44 19.74 -3.26 0.26
N SER A 45 19.75 -2.49 -0.81
CA SER A 45 20.97 -1.92 -1.35
C SER A 45 21.56 -0.86 -0.39
N PRO A 46 22.84 -0.51 -0.55
CA PRO A 46 23.45 0.61 0.21
C PRO A 46 22.66 1.93 0.04
N GLU A 47 22.16 2.21 -1.14
CA GLU A 47 21.37 3.40 -1.48
C GLU A 47 20.02 3.40 -0.77
N GLU A 48 19.32 2.26 -0.75
CA GLU A 48 18.06 2.11 -0.04
C GLU A 48 18.25 2.29 1.47
N ARG A 49 19.30 1.69 2.04
CA ARG A 49 19.64 1.90 3.45
C ARG A 49 20.00 3.37 3.76
N ALA A 50 20.71 4.04 2.85
CA ALA A 50 21.02 5.46 2.99
C ALA A 50 19.75 6.32 2.90
N PHE A 51 18.83 5.98 2.00
CA PHE A 51 17.53 6.63 1.86
C PHE A 51 16.69 6.52 3.14
N LEU A 52 16.55 5.30 3.69
CA LEU A 52 15.81 5.06 4.93
C LEU A 52 16.33 5.93 6.09
N ARG A 53 17.67 6.01 6.25
CA ARG A 53 18.29 6.86 7.28
C ARG A 53 18.09 8.34 7.01
N ARG A 54 18.38 8.79 5.77
CA ARG A 54 18.35 10.22 5.41
C ARG A 54 16.99 10.84 5.60
N HIS A 55 15.94 10.11 5.22
CA HIS A 55 14.55 10.60 5.26
C HIS A 55 13.82 10.19 6.53
N HIS A 56 14.56 9.68 7.55
CA HIS A 56 14.02 9.29 8.85
C HIS A 56 12.78 8.37 8.71
N ILE A 57 12.89 7.38 7.79
CA ILE A 57 11.78 6.45 7.58
C ILE A 57 11.53 5.68 8.86
N GLY A 58 10.34 5.87 9.43
CA GLY A 58 9.92 5.23 10.68
C GLY A 58 9.11 3.96 10.48
N LYS A 59 8.59 3.74 9.25
CA LYS A 59 7.70 2.61 8.98
C LYS A 59 7.92 2.06 7.56
N VAL A 60 7.99 0.74 7.43
CA VAL A 60 8.06 0.01 6.15
C VAL A 60 6.84 -0.88 6.00
N TYR A 61 6.04 -0.64 4.97
CA TYR A 61 4.95 -1.50 4.52
C TYR A 61 5.55 -2.61 3.67
N LEU A 62 5.70 -3.79 4.25
CA LEU A 62 6.44 -4.90 3.68
C LEU A 62 5.48 -5.96 3.13
N ARG A 63 5.48 -6.20 1.82
CA ARG A 63 4.68 -7.25 1.20
C ARG A 63 5.14 -8.62 1.70
N TYR A 64 4.32 -9.27 2.53
CA TYR A 64 4.64 -10.57 3.11
C TYR A 64 4.28 -11.70 2.15
N PHE A 65 3.09 -11.68 1.61
CA PHE A 65 2.62 -12.64 0.62
C PHE A 65 1.36 -12.11 -0.06
N ASP A 66 1.00 -12.76 -1.16
CA ASP A 66 -0.27 -12.55 -1.80
C ASP A 66 -1.21 -13.72 -1.49
N VAL A 67 -2.51 -13.48 -1.69
CA VAL A 67 -3.54 -14.51 -1.67
C VAL A 67 -4.22 -14.50 -3.04
N ALA A 68 -4.22 -15.64 -3.70
CA ALA A 68 -4.86 -15.82 -5.00
C ALA A 68 -5.69 -17.11 -4.99
N PRO A 69 -6.67 -17.25 -5.89
CA PRO A 69 -7.38 -18.51 -6.06
C PRO A 69 -6.41 -19.62 -6.51
N ASP A 70 -6.54 -20.78 -5.92
CA ASP A 70 -5.85 -21.99 -6.39
C ASP A 70 -6.40 -22.38 -7.78
N GLN A 71 -5.53 -22.76 -8.70
CA GLN A 71 -5.91 -23.05 -10.09
C GLN A 71 -6.80 -24.28 -10.27
N ILE A 72 -6.92 -25.13 -9.26
CA ILE A 72 -7.67 -26.38 -9.31
C ILE A 72 -8.95 -26.30 -8.46
N THR A 73 -8.82 -25.71 -7.25
CA THR A 73 -9.90 -25.73 -6.26
C THR A 73 -10.64 -24.40 -6.15
N ASP A 74 -10.13 -23.32 -6.76
CA ASP A 74 -10.57 -21.93 -6.60
C ASP A 74 -10.51 -21.41 -5.16
N GLU A 75 -10.02 -22.20 -4.21
CA GLU A 75 -9.88 -21.76 -2.81
C GLU A 75 -8.75 -20.74 -2.65
N PRO A 76 -8.90 -19.71 -1.80
CA PRO A 76 -7.87 -18.73 -1.55
C PRO A 76 -6.62 -19.36 -0.90
N VAL A 77 -5.47 -19.27 -1.57
CA VAL A 77 -4.19 -19.80 -1.09
C VAL A 77 -3.10 -18.73 -1.10
N PRO A 78 -2.12 -18.80 -0.19
CA PRO A 78 -0.99 -17.89 -0.19
C PRO A 78 -0.03 -18.20 -1.34
N VAL A 79 0.34 -17.15 -2.07
CA VAL A 79 1.32 -17.17 -3.16
C VAL A 79 2.35 -16.05 -2.97
N ALA A 80 3.40 -16.01 -3.80
CA ALA A 80 4.40 -14.94 -3.83
C ALA A 80 4.96 -14.57 -2.43
N THR A 81 5.21 -15.57 -1.58
CA THR A 81 5.72 -15.37 -0.22
C THR A 81 7.08 -14.71 -0.22
N LEU A 82 7.25 -13.69 0.63
CA LEU A 82 8.50 -12.96 0.81
C LEU A 82 9.63 -13.90 1.23
N GLN A 83 10.73 -13.84 0.50
CA GLN A 83 11.98 -14.51 0.83
C GLN A 83 12.89 -13.55 1.60
N TRP A 84 13.20 -13.87 2.83
CA TRP A 84 14.06 -13.06 3.69
C TRP A 84 15.54 -13.39 3.40
N ARG A 85 16.25 -12.44 2.78
CA ARG A 85 17.70 -12.50 2.55
C ARG A 85 18.45 -11.45 3.36
N ASP A 86 17.69 -10.53 3.98
CA ASP A 86 18.16 -9.40 4.74
C ASP A 86 17.14 -9.05 5.83
N SER A 87 17.42 -8.08 6.67
CA SER A 87 16.52 -7.58 7.71
C SER A 87 16.21 -6.11 7.53
N VAL A 88 15.00 -5.69 7.89
CA VAL A 88 14.64 -4.27 7.98
C VAL A 88 15.53 -3.62 9.04
N PRO A 89 16.17 -2.45 8.76
CA PRO A 89 17.02 -1.77 9.72
C PRO A 89 16.34 -1.53 11.08
N GLY A 90 17.11 -1.60 12.16
CA GLY A 90 16.59 -1.40 13.52
C GLY A 90 15.90 -0.06 13.71
N GLY A 91 14.90 -0.01 14.60
CA GLY A 91 14.13 1.21 14.91
C GLY A 91 13.02 1.53 13.91
N ILE A 92 12.89 0.79 12.82
CA ILE A 92 11.82 0.95 11.84
C ILE A 92 10.69 -0.05 12.15
N GLU A 93 9.46 0.45 12.27
CA GLU A 93 8.25 -0.36 12.39
C GLU A 93 7.97 -1.12 11.08
N ILE A 94 7.52 -2.36 11.19
CA ILE A 94 7.17 -3.20 10.04
C ILE A 94 5.65 -3.35 10.01
N VAL A 95 5.07 -3.04 8.87
CA VAL A 95 3.66 -3.32 8.59
C VAL A 95 3.60 -4.45 7.55
N PRO A 96 3.28 -5.68 7.96
CA PRO A 96 2.99 -6.76 7.03
C PRO A 96 1.85 -6.37 6.11
N VAL A 97 2.08 -6.44 4.80
CA VAL A 97 1.05 -6.22 3.79
C VAL A 97 0.70 -7.55 3.12
N VAL A 98 -0.59 -7.85 3.11
CA VAL A 98 -1.13 -9.02 2.40
C VAL A 98 -1.98 -8.51 1.24
N PHE A 99 -1.54 -8.81 0.02
CA PHE A 99 -2.33 -8.51 -1.17
C PHE A 99 -3.32 -9.65 -1.42
N ILE A 100 -4.59 -9.32 -1.63
CA ILE A 100 -5.66 -10.29 -1.89
C ILE A 100 -6.25 -9.99 -3.26
N VAL A 101 -6.13 -10.96 -4.16
CA VAL A 101 -6.78 -10.90 -5.48
C VAL A 101 -8.29 -10.85 -5.28
N ASN A 102 -8.97 -9.90 -5.93
CA ASN A 102 -10.39 -9.62 -5.69
C ASN A 102 -11.29 -10.86 -5.87
N SER A 103 -10.99 -11.75 -6.82
CA SER A 103 -11.74 -12.99 -7.02
C SER A 103 -11.70 -13.97 -5.84
N CYS A 104 -10.74 -13.85 -4.92
CA CYS A 104 -10.76 -14.62 -3.66
C CYS A 104 -12.00 -14.31 -2.81
N LEU A 105 -12.62 -13.15 -2.99
CA LEU A 105 -13.81 -12.71 -2.25
C LEU A 105 -15.10 -13.37 -2.74
N ASP A 106 -15.06 -14.10 -3.85
CA ASP A 106 -16.16 -14.90 -4.37
C ASP A 106 -16.28 -16.26 -3.65
N ALA A 107 -15.29 -16.59 -2.80
CA ALA A 107 -15.31 -17.80 -1.98
C ALA A 107 -16.44 -17.79 -0.94
N ALA A 108 -16.85 -18.98 -0.49
CA ALA A 108 -17.89 -19.12 0.51
C ALA A 108 -17.54 -18.36 1.82
N PRO A 109 -18.52 -17.80 2.55
CA PRO A 109 -18.26 -17.05 3.79
C PRO A 109 -17.44 -17.82 4.82
N ALA A 110 -17.65 -19.13 4.99
CA ALA A 110 -16.86 -19.96 5.91
C ALA A 110 -15.39 -20.09 5.48
N SER A 111 -15.12 -20.10 4.17
CA SER A 111 -13.76 -20.07 3.62
C SER A 111 -13.09 -18.73 3.88
N LEU A 112 -13.82 -17.61 3.79
CA LEU A 112 -13.31 -16.27 4.10
C LEU A 112 -12.98 -16.09 5.60
N ASP A 113 -13.81 -16.63 6.49
CA ASP A 113 -13.51 -16.64 7.94
C ASP A 113 -12.24 -17.44 8.23
N THR A 114 -12.12 -18.62 7.62
CA THR A 114 -10.93 -19.47 7.72
C THR A 114 -9.70 -18.76 7.14
N LEU A 115 -9.84 -18.05 6.02
CA LEU A 115 -8.78 -17.25 5.41
C LEU A 115 -8.28 -16.16 6.37
N ALA A 116 -9.19 -15.43 7.03
CA ALA A 116 -8.83 -14.39 7.98
C ALA A 116 -7.96 -14.94 9.13
N ASP A 117 -8.34 -16.08 9.70
CA ASP A 117 -7.58 -16.72 10.78
C ASP A 117 -6.23 -17.27 10.29
N ARG A 118 -6.17 -17.79 9.06
CA ARG A 118 -4.92 -18.26 8.44
C ARG A 118 -3.96 -17.11 8.15
N ILE A 119 -4.47 -15.97 7.67
CA ILE A 119 -3.65 -14.76 7.42
C ILE A 119 -3.03 -14.27 8.73
N ALA A 120 -3.83 -14.08 9.79
CA ALA A 120 -3.32 -13.61 11.07
C ALA A 120 -2.20 -14.52 11.60
N ARG A 121 -2.43 -15.83 11.61
CA ARG A 121 -1.48 -16.84 12.05
C ARG A 121 -0.20 -16.88 11.21
N ARG A 122 -0.32 -16.75 9.87
CA ARG A 122 0.82 -16.75 8.97
C ARG A 122 1.67 -15.49 9.15
N VAL A 123 1.05 -14.32 9.31
CA VAL A 123 1.77 -13.06 9.60
C VAL A 123 2.56 -13.17 10.90
N GLU A 124 1.95 -13.69 11.95
CA GLU A 124 2.61 -13.92 13.24
C GLU A 124 3.81 -14.88 13.09
N GLN A 125 3.61 -16.04 12.48
CA GLN A 125 4.67 -17.04 12.24
C GLN A 125 5.83 -16.46 11.44
N MET A 126 5.55 -15.74 10.34
CA MET A 126 6.60 -15.11 9.54
C MET A 126 7.36 -14.05 10.33
N SER A 127 6.67 -13.26 11.16
CA SER A 127 7.30 -12.21 11.96
C SER A 127 8.20 -12.80 13.05
N ILE A 128 7.76 -13.85 13.76
CA ILE A 128 8.55 -14.56 14.78
C ILE A 128 9.76 -15.23 14.13
N THR A 129 9.56 -15.96 13.01
CA THR A 129 10.65 -16.69 12.33
C THR A 129 11.77 -15.76 11.86
N ASN A 130 11.47 -14.48 11.62
CA ASN A 130 12.43 -13.48 11.14
C ASN A 130 12.79 -12.43 12.21
N ASP A 131 12.57 -12.71 13.48
CA ASP A 131 12.94 -11.88 14.64
C ASP A 131 12.45 -10.43 14.53
N CYS A 132 11.23 -10.22 14.02
CA CYS A 132 10.69 -8.89 13.79
C CYS A 132 9.28 -8.65 14.39
N ASP A 133 8.71 -9.64 15.10
CA ASP A 133 7.38 -9.57 15.72
C ASP A 133 7.24 -8.39 16.69
N SER A 134 8.28 -8.09 17.46
CA SER A 134 8.29 -6.94 18.37
C SER A 134 8.17 -5.58 17.68
N ARG A 135 8.36 -5.50 16.37
CA ARG A 135 8.25 -4.30 15.53
C ARG A 135 6.97 -4.26 14.69
N VAL A 136 6.14 -5.30 14.74
CA VAL A 136 4.83 -5.34 14.08
C VAL A 136 3.78 -4.82 15.05
N ARG A 137 3.03 -3.79 14.64
CA ARG A 137 1.95 -3.19 15.43
C ARG A 137 0.60 -3.25 14.72
N GLU A 138 0.61 -3.51 13.43
CA GLU A 138 -0.58 -3.60 12.59
C GLU A 138 -0.32 -4.52 11.39
N VAL A 139 -1.40 -4.95 10.75
CA VAL A 139 -1.39 -5.65 9.47
C VAL A 139 -2.17 -4.81 8.46
N GLN A 140 -1.70 -4.73 7.22
CA GLN A 140 -2.43 -4.08 6.15
C GLN A 140 -2.94 -5.09 5.13
N ILE A 141 -4.19 -4.92 4.72
CA ILE A 141 -4.77 -5.64 3.60
C ILE A 141 -4.81 -4.74 2.37
N ASP A 142 -4.24 -5.22 1.28
CA ASP A 142 -4.33 -4.60 -0.05
C ASP A 142 -5.29 -5.42 -0.92
N CYS A 143 -6.40 -4.82 -1.34
CA CYS A 143 -7.38 -5.48 -2.19
C CYS A 143 -8.11 -4.48 -3.07
N ASP A 144 -8.20 -4.79 -4.37
CA ASP A 144 -8.98 -4.02 -5.34
C ASP A 144 -10.46 -4.46 -5.33
N TRP A 145 -11.08 -4.41 -4.13
CA TRP A 145 -12.48 -4.77 -3.97
C TRP A 145 -13.41 -3.81 -4.74
N THR A 146 -14.52 -4.34 -5.20
CA THR A 146 -15.54 -3.63 -5.98
C THR A 146 -16.86 -3.53 -5.20
N ALA A 147 -17.84 -2.80 -5.72
CA ALA A 147 -19.17 -2.75 -5.12
C ALA A 147 -19.80 -4.15 -4.96
N GLN A 148 -19.52 -5.08 -5.89
CA GLN A 148 -20.01 -6.45 -5.85
C GLN A 148 -19.37 -7.27 -4.73
N THR A 149 -18.09 -7.09 -4.46
CA THR A 149 -17.34 -7.85 -3.45
C THR A 149 -17.24 -7.15 -2.10
N ALA A 150 -17.72 -5.91 -1.98
CA ALA A 150 -17.59 -5.10 -0.76
C ALA A 150 -18.17 -5.79 0.49
N SER A 151 -19.33 -6.45 0.39
CA SER A 151 -19.96 -7.13 1.52
C SER A 151 -19.10 -8.27 2.06
N ALA A 152 -18.59 -9.12 1.16
CA ALA A 152 -17.69 -10.23 1.48
C ALA A 152 -16.36 -9.72 2.07
N TYR A 153 -15.78 -8.71 1.44
CA TYR A 153 -14.55 -8.07 1.93
C TYR A 153 -14.73 -7.49 3.34
N PHE A 154 -15.81 -6.79 3.61
CA PHE A 154 -16.06 -6.20 4.92
C PHE A 154 -16.35 -7.26 6.01
N ALA A 155 -17.00 -8.38 5.65
CA ALA A 155 -17.17 -9.50 6.57
C ALA A 155 -15.81 -10.13 6.92
N PHE A 156 -14.98 -10.41 5.92
CA PHE A 156 -13.61 -10.88 6.08
C PHE A 156 -12.79 -9.93 6.97
N LEU A 157 -12.81 -8.62 6.72
CA LEU A 157 -12.06 -7.65 7.53
C LEU A 157 -12.54 -7.61 8.98
N ARG A 158 -13.84 -7.72 9.25
CA ARG A 158 -14.35 -7.80 10.63
C ARG A 158 -13.83 -9.03 11.36
N ARG A 159 -13.80 -10.19 10.69
CA ARG A 159 -13.22 -11.42 11.25
C ARG A 159 -11.74 -11.24 11.55
N LEU A 160 -10.98 -10.78 10.55
CA LEU A 160 -9.54 -10.53 10.68
C LEU A 160 -9.23 -9.54 11.80
N ARG A 161 -9.97 -8.44 11.88
CA ARG A 161 -9.82 -7.44 12.96
C ARG A 161 -10.01 -8.05 14.35
N THR A 162 -11.02 -8.91 14.52
CA THR A 162 -11.25 -9.59 15.80
C THR A 162 -10.05 -10.43 16.21
N THR A 163 -9.50 -11.22 15.27
CA THR A 163 -8.33 -12.06 15.51
C THR A 163 -7.09 -11.21 15.82
N LEU A 164 -6.80 -10.17 15.02
CA LEU A 164 -5.64 -9.31 15.21
C LEU A 164 -5.70 -8.52 16.52
N THR A 165 -6.88 -8.01 16.90
CA THR A 165 -7.06 -7.28 18.17
C THR A 165 -6.77 -8.17 19.38
N ALA A 166 -7.08 -9.47 19.33
CA ALA A 166 -6.74 -10.41 20.39
C ALA A 166 -5.22 -10.56 20.59
N HIS A 167 -4.42 -10.28 19.55
CA HIS A 167 -2.96 -10.25 19.56
C HIS A 167 -2.37 -8.84 19.75
N GLY A 168 -3.22 -7.83 20.02
CA GLY A 168 -2.79 -6.44 20.21
C GLY A 168 -2.35 -5.72 18.93
N LEU A 169 -2.77 -6.23 17.76
CA LEU A 169 -2.43 -5.68 16.45
C LEU A 169 -3.60 -4.87 15.86
N GLY A 170 -3.27 -3.76 15.21
CA GLY A 170 -4.19 -2.97 14.40
C GLY A 170 -4.40 -3.56 13.01
N LEU A 171 -5.39 -3.01 12.30
CA LEU A 171 -5.71 -3.37 10.92
C LEU A 171 -5.89 -2.12 10.07
N SER A 172 -5.14 -2.03 8.96
CA SER A 172 -5.32 -1.01 7.93
C SER A 172 -5.65 -1.63 6.57
N ALA A 173 -6.12 -0.81 5.65
CA ALA A 173 -6.41 -1.26 4.29
C ALA A 173 -5.98 -0.19 3.27
N THR A 174 -5.65 -0.62 2.06
CA THR A 174 -5.48 0.29 0.93
C THR A 174 -6.84 0.75 0.42
N ILE A 175 -6.89 2.01 -0.04
CA ILE A 175 -8.09 2.63 -0.60
C ILE A 175 -7.75 3.15 -2.00
N ARG A 176 -8.50 2.69 -3.00
CA ARG A 176 -8.44 3.20 -4.37
C ARG A 176 -9.30 4.45 -4.51
N LEU A 177 -8.99 5.32 -5.47
CA LEU A 177 -9.76 6.55 -5.68
C LEU A 177 -11.27 6.30 -5.89
N HIS A 178 -11.63 5.30 -6.69
CA HIS A 178 -13.03 4.95 -6.96
C HIS A 178 -13.78 4.41 -5.72
N GLN A 179 -13.06 3.91 -4.71
CA GLN A 179 -13.66 3.40 -3.48
C GLN A 179 -14.05 4.54 -2.51
N LEU A 180 -13.60 5.78 -2.72
CA LEU A 180 -13.98 6.94 -1.91
C LEU A 180 -15.49 7.28 -2.00
N SER A 181 -16.17 6.83 -3.03
CA SER A 181 -17.63 6.99 -3.19
C SER A 181 -18.43 5.83 -2.57
N GLN A 182 -17.78 4.85 -1.98
CA GLN A 182 -18.39 3.67 -1.40
C GLN A 182 -18.29 3.69 0.12
N ALA A 183 -18.97 2.74 0.79
CA ALA A 183 -18.84 2.57 2.23
C ALA A 183 -17.39 2.28 2.62
N ALA A 184 -16.96 2.84 3.75
CA ALA A 184 -15.60 2.63 4.25
C ALA A 184 -15.43 1.21 4.83
N PRO A 185 -14.30 0.54 4.57
CA PRO A 185 -14.01 -0.76 5.16
C PRO A 185 -13.83 -0.66 6.70
N PRO A 186 -14.18 -1.71 7.46
CA PRO A 186 -14.16 -1.71 8.91
C PRO A 186 -12.73 -1.92 9.47
N VAL A 187 -11.84 -0.98 9.18
CA VAL A 187 -10.43 -0.96 9.61
C VAL A 187 -10.13 0.29 10.45
N ASP A 188 -8.93 0.40 11.00
CA ASP A 188 -8.55 1.52 11.86
C ASP A 188 -8.24 2.78 11.04
N TYR A 189 -7.62 2.62 9.86
CA TYR A 189 -7.39 3.67 8.89
C TYR A 189 -7.15 3.10 7.48
N GLY A 190 -7.24 3.96 6.49
CA GLY A 190 -6.98 3.62 5.09
C GLY A 190 -5.73 4.32 4.53
N VAL A 191 -5.05 3.67 3.60
CA VAL A 191 -3.99 4.28 2.79
C VAL A 191 -4.53 4.57 1.40
N LEU A 192 -4.77 5.87 1.12
CA LEU A 192 -5.23 6.32 -0.19
C LEU A 192 -4.10 6.21 -1.21
N MET A 193 -4.29 5.36 -2.21
CA MET A 193 -3.32 5.15 -3.27
C MET A 193 -3.46 6.22 -4.36
N LEU A 194 -2.50 7.16 -4.38
CA LEU A 194 -2.43 8.28 -5.32
C LEU A 194 -1.44 7.94 -6.45
N TYR A 195 -1.63 6.80 -7.06
CA TYR A 195 -0.86 6.33 -8.22
C TYR A 195 -1.70 5.39 -9.08
N ASN A 196 -1.26 5.12 -10.32
CA ASN A 196 -2.07 4.45 -11.34
C ASN A 196 -3.44 5.12 -11.51
N THR A 197 -3.43 6.47 -11.55
CA THR A 197 -4.66 7.27 -11.55
C THR A 197 -5.33 7.35 -12.92
N GLY A 198 -4.59 7.05 -13.99
CA GLY A 198 -5.09 6.98 -15.36
C GLY A 198 -5.01 5.58 -15.96
N ASP A 199 -5.81 5.32 -17.00
CA ASP A 199 -5.71 4.08 -17.76
C ASP A 199 -4.45 4.09 -18.66
N PRO A 200 -3.49 3.16 -18.49
CA PRO A 200 -2.32 3.09 -19.36
C PRO A 200 -2.68 2.76 -20.83
N ARG A 201 -3.86 2.18 -21.07
CA ARG A 201 -4.36 1.88 -22.43
C ARG A 201 -4.85 3.12 -23.16
N ASP A 202 -5.20 4.18 -22.44
CA ASP A 202 -5.51 5.47 -23.05
C ASP A 202 -4.22 6.12 -23.57
N VAL A 203 -3.95 5.94 -24.87
CA VAL A 203 -2.76 6.46 -25.54
C VAL A 203 -2.70 7.99 -25.53
N HIS A 204 -3.81 8.68 -25.29
CA HIS A 204 -3.89 10.14 -25.19
C HIS A 204 -3.63 10.65 -23.76
N ASN A 205 -3.64 9.78 -22.75
CA ASN A 205 -3.23 10.18 -21.42
C ASN A 205 -1.71 10.37 -21.37
N PRO A 206 -1.20 11.59 -21.14
CA PRO A 206 0.25 11.86 -21.21
C PRO A 206 1.01 11.28 -20.01
N ASN A 207 0.36 10.96 -18.89
CA ASN A 207 0.98 10.30 -17.74
C ASN A 207 -0.05 9.57 -16.86
N PRO A 208 -0.29 8.28 -17.09
CA PRO A 208 -1.26 7.52 -16.30
C PRO A 208 -0.78 7.16 -14.88
N ILE A 209 0.47 7.47 -14.51
CA ILE A 209 0.98 7.21 -13.16
C ILE A 209 0.27 8.10 -12.14
N LEU A 210 0.32 9.41 -12.31
CA LEU A 210 -0.37 10.37 -11.45
C LEU A 210 -0.60 11.68 -12.19
N ARG A 211 -1.85 12.15 -12.20
CA ARG A 211 -2.23 13.49 -12.64
C ARG A 211 -3.38 14.02 -11.81
N LEU A 212 -3.32 15.30 -11.47
CA LEU A 212 -4.41 15.97 -10.76
C LEU A 212 -5.74 15.87 -11.51
N ARG A 213 -5.71 15.94 -12.85
CA ARG A 213 -6.90 15.79 -13.70
C ARG A 213 -7.62 14.46 -13.46
N ASP A 214 -6.85 13.37 -13.32
CA ASP A 214 -7.38 12.02 -13.16
C ASP A 214 -7.85 11.77 -11.71
N VAL A 215 -7.30 12.49 -10.73
CA VAL A 215 -7.68 12.41 -9.31
C VAL A 215 -8.95 13.21 -9.00
N LYS A 216 -9.09 14.42 -9.57
CA LYS A 216 -10.17 15.37 -9.26
C LYS A 216 -11.59 14.77 -9.24
N PRO A 217 -11.99 13.90 -10.19
CA PRO A 217 -13.35 13.37 -10.22
C PRO A 217 -13.74 12.55 -8.98
N PHE A 218 -12.75 11.96 -8.28
CA PHE A 218 -12.97 11.05 -7.18
C PHE A 218 -12.92 11.70 -5.80
N VAL A 219 -12.38 12.90 -5.66
CA VAL A 219 -12.06 13.48 -4.35
C VAL A 219 -13.07 14.52 -3.85
N SER A 220 -14.22 14.65 -4.50
CA SER A 220 -15.28 15.57 -4.05
C SER A 220 -15.77 15.25 -2.63
N GLY A 221 -15.95 13.96 -2.30
CA GLY A 221 -16.44 13.48 -1.01
C GLY A 221 -15.35 13.11 0.01
N ILE A 222 -14.07 13.41 -0.27
CA ILE A 222 -12.98 12.95 0.61
C ILE A 222 -13.02 13.59 2.00
N ALA A 223 -13.59 14.80 2.13
CA ALA A 223 -13.73 15.49 3.41
C ALA A 223 -14.63 14.70 4.39
N ASP A 224 -15.68 14.10 3.87
CA ASP A 224 -16.71 13.40 4.64
C ASP A 224 -16.47 11.88 4.70
N TYR A 225 -15.41 11.39 4.07
CA TYR A 225 -15.10 9.96 4.11
C TYR A 225 -14.79 9.52 5.55
N PRO A 226 -15.56 8.57 6.13
CA PRO A 226 -15.58 8.37 7.58
C PRO A 226 -14.33 7.70 8.15
N LEU A 227 -13.47 7.15 7.27
CA LEU A 227 -12.24 6.47 7.69
C LEU A 227 -11.07 7.46 7.76
N PRO A 228 -10.25 7.48 8.84
CA PRO A 228 -8.95 8.18 8.80
C PRO A 228 -8.11 7.72 7.62
N LEU A 229 -7.46 8.65 6.92
CA LEU A 229 -6.68 8.34 5.72
C LEU A 229 -5.24 8.83 5.83
N CYS A 230 -4.33 8.08 5.19
CA CYS A 230 -2.96 8.46 4.87
C CYS A 230 -2.78 8.51 3.34
N ALA A 231 -1.76 9.22 2.87
CA ALA A 231 -1.49 9.35 1.43
C ALA A 231 -0.31 8.50 0.99
N ALA A 232 -0.49 7.71 -0.09
CA ALA A 232 0.61 7.01 -0.75
C ALA A 232 0.86 7.60 -2.15
N TYR A 233 2.11 8.05 -2.40
CA TYR A 233 2.54 8.65 -3.65
C TYR A 233 3.49 7.75 -4.43
N PRO A 234 3.52 7.83 -5.77
CA PRO A 234 4.40 7.02 -6.60
C PRO A 234 5.85 7.49 -6.55
N ASP A 235 6.77 6.53 -6.62
CA ASP A 235 8.19 6.76 -6.91
C ASP A 235 8.69 5.68 -7.88
N TYR A 236 8.12 5.67 -9.09
CA TYR A 236 8.48 4.71 -10.14
C TYR A 236 8.26 5.31 -11.52
N HIS A 237 8.78 4.61 -12.50
CA HIS A 237 8.59 4.89 -13.92
C HIS A 237 8.28 3.60 -14.66
N TRP A 238 7.66 3.74 -15.79
CA TRP A 238 7.42 2.68 -16.75
C TRP A 238 7.48 3.21 -18.17
N GLN A 239 7.47 2.30 -19.13
CA GLN A 239 7.46 2.63 -20.56
C GLN A 239 6.20 2.03 -21.17
N ARG A 240 5.46 2.86 -21.90
CA ARG A 240 4.26 2.44 -22.64
C ARG A 240 4.60 2.21 -24.09
N LEU A 241 4.35 1.00 -24.58
CA LEU A 241 4.50 0.65 -25.97
C LEU A 241 3.21 0.93 -26.73
N VAL A 242 3.30 1.66 -27.83
CA VAL A 242 2.19 2.02 -28.74
C VAL A 242 2.60 1.70 -30.16
N GLY A 243 1.76 0.97 -30.89
CA GLY A 243 1.96 0.66 -32.31
C GLY A 243 0.69 0.86 -33.10
N GLY A 244 0.79 1.52 -34.26
CA GLY A 244 -0.39 1.83 -35.08
C GLY A 244 -1.43 2.70 -34.35
N GLY A 245 -1.04 3.50 -33.37
CA GLY A 245 -1.95 4.29 -32.55
C GLY A 245 -2.63 3.52 -31.41
N HIS A 246 -2.32 2.23 -31.21
CA HIS A 246 -2.90 1.37 -30.20
C HIS A 246 -1.92 0.97 -29.12
N TYR A 247 -2.39 0.80 -27.90
CA TYR A 247 -1.63 0.27 -26.78
C TYR A 247 -1.22 -1.18 -27.05
N LYS A 248 0.09 -1.49 -26.87
CA LYS A 248 0.66 -2.84 -27.04
C LYS A 248 1.20 -3.45 -25.73
N GLY A 249 1.39 -2.65 -24.67
CA GLY A 249 1.86 -3.16 -23.38
C GLY A 249 2.66 -2.15 -22.58
N LEU A 250 3.06 -2.54 -21.36
CA LEU A 250 3.98 -1.81 -20.51
C LEU A 250 5.32 -2.54 -20.44
N LEU A 251 6.39 -1.77 -20.47
CA LEU A 251 7.76 -2.24 -20.32
C LEU A 251 8.35 -1.58 -19.06
N TYR A 252 8.99 -2.36 -18.19
CA TYR A 252 9.50 -1.84 -16.92
C TYR A 252 11.02 -1.69 -16.84
N ALA A 253 11.74 -2.34 -17.72
CA ALA A 253 13.21 -2.38 -17.67
C ALA A 253 13.84 -2.38 -19.05
N GLU A 254 13.12 -1.92 -20.08
CA GLU A 254 13.67 -1.89 -21.44
C GLU A 254 14.75 -0.82 -21.56
N ARG A 255 15.88 -1.18 -22.17
CA ARG A 255 17.01 -0.30 -22.37
C ARG A 255 16.81 0.54 -23.62
N LEU A 256 16.32 1.75 -23.45
CA LEU A 256 16.04 2.69 -24.53
C LEU A 256 17.29 3.43 -25.05
N ASP A 257 18.46 3.18 -24.47
CA ASP A 257 19.77 3.66 -24.91
C ASP A 257 20.39 2.80 -26.04
N ASP A 258 19.78 1.66 -26.37
CA ASP A 258 20.19 0.84 -27.52
C ASP A 258 19.80 1.54 -28.83
N SER A 259 20.77 2.26 -29.41
CA SER A 259 20.59 3.02 -30.65
C SER A 259 20.38 2.16 -31.89
N THR A 260 20.58 0.84 -31.80
CA THR A 260 20.30 -0.10 -32.91
C THR A 260 18.83 -0.45 -32.99
N VAL A 261 18.09 -0.28 -31.89
CA VAL A 261 16.66 -0.61 -31.75
C VAL A 261 15.80 0.65 -31.60
N TYR A 262 16.31 1.66 -30.90
CA TYR A 262 15.53 2.85 -30.55
C TYR A 262 16.19 4.14 -31.06
N ARG A 263 15.34 5.03 -31.57
CA ARG A 263 15.72 6.41 -31.84
C ARG A 263 14.91 7.35 -30.99
N ARG A 264 15.59 8.16 -30.19
CA ARG A 264 14.95 9.18 -29.36
C ARG A 264 14.39 10.30 -30.22
N VAL A 265 13.10 10.62 -30.05
CA VAL A 265 12.40 11.70 -30.78
C VAL A 265 12.00 12.86 -29.88
N ARG A 266 11.84 12.62 -28.59
CA ARG A 266 11.61 13.61 -27.52
C ARG A 266 12.27 13.13 -26.22
N PRO A 267 12.39 13.98 -25.19
CA PRO A 267 12.97 13.57 -23.91
C PRO A 267 12.32 12.32 -23.28
N ASP A 268 11.04 12.12 -23.52
CA ASP A 268 10.18 11.07 -22.97
C ASP A 268 9.66 10.09 -24.04
N ALA A 269 10.10 10.20 -25.31
CA ALA A 269 9.56 9.37 -26.39
C ALA A 269 10.64 8.86 -27.34
N TYR A 270 10.49 7.60 -27.74
CA TYR A 270 11.36 6.86 -28.63
C TYR A 270 10.54 6.20 -29.73
N VAL A 271 11.14 6.04 -30.90
CA VAL A 271 10.60 5.26 -32.02
C VAL A 271 11.47 4.02 -32.19
N VAL A 272 10.83 2.89 -32.36
CA VAL A 272 11.47 1.61 -32.70
C VAL A 272 11.95 1.68 -34.16
N ILE A 273 13.21 1.36 -34.42
CA ILE A 273 13.82 1.36 -35.74
C ILE A 273 14.26 -0.03 -36.21
N SER A 274 14.28 -1.01 -35.31
CA SER A 274 14.60 -2.40 -35.63
C SER A 274 13.73 -3.35 -34.81
N SER A 275 13.29 -4.46 -35.41
CA SER A 275 12.41 -5.42 -34.76
C SER A 275 13.12 -6.20 -33.65
N ARG A 276 12.48 -6.38 -32.52
CA ARG A 276 12.96 -7.16 -31.38
C ARG A 276 11.80 -7.67 -30.53
N TYR A 277 11.94 -8.88 -29.96
CA TYR A 277 11.04 -9.35 -28.92
C TYR A 277 11.39 -8.75 -27.58
N VAL A 278 10.39 -8.31 -26.84
CA VAL A 278 10.48 -7.83 -25.46
C VAL A 278 9.43 -8.55 -24.61
N SER A 279 9.76 -8.77 -23.34
CA SER A 279 8.87 -9.42 -22.38
C SER A 279 8.26 -8.35 -21.46
N PRO A 280 7.04 -7.88 -21.71
CA PRO A 280 6.37 -6.98 -20.78
C PRO A 280 6.08 -7.70 -19.47
N VAL A 281 6.13 -6.95 -18.38
CA VAL A 281 5.79 -7.44 -17.05
C VAL A 281 4.63 -6.59 -16.54
N VAL A 282 3.48 -7.19 -16.34
CA VAL A 282 2.30 -6.52 -15.78
C VAL A 282 1.94 -7.17 -14.45
N GLY A 283 1.78 -6.34 -13.39
CA GLY A 283 1.36 -6.83 -12.08
C GLY A 283 2.26 -7.89 -11.44
N GLY A 284 3.53 -7.98 -11.85
CA GLY A 284 4.47 -8.99 -11.37
C GLY A 284 4.41 -10.32 -12.14
N SER A 285 3.51 -10.46 -13.10
CA SER A 285 3.44 -11.61 -14.00
C SER A 285 4.11 -11.28 -15.34
N ARG A 286 4.87 -12.23 -15.86
CA ARG A 286 5.45 -12.13 -17.20
C ARG A 286 4.34 -12.36 -18.21
N GLU A 287 4.04 -11.35 -19.05
CA GLU A 287 3.14 -11.53 -20.17
C GLU A 287 3.87 -12.19 -21.36
N SER A 288 3.10 -12.59 -22.36
CA SER A 288 3.65 -13.12 -23.61
C SER A 288 4.58 -12.11 -24.26
N ASP A 289 5.65 -12.59 -24.86
CA ASP A 289 6.60 -11.74 -25.57
C ASP A 289 5.88 -10.91 -26.64
N VAL A 290 6.17 -9.62 -26.67
CA VAL A 290 5.63 -8.66 -27.64
C VAL A 290 6.71 -8.34 -28.67
N LEU A 291 6.37 -8.43 -29.94
CA LEU A 291 7.25 -8.01 -31.03
C LEU A 291 7.17 -6.49 -31.18
N LEU A 292 8.30 -5.83 -30.94
CA LEU A 292 8.53 -4.45 -31.39
C LEU A 292 8.71 -4.46 -32.91
N VAL A 293 8.06 -3.54 -33.58
CA VAL A 293 8.23 -3.37 -35.02
C VAL A 293 8.64 -1.92 -35.35
N PRO A 294 9.43 -1.67 -36.42
CA PRO A 294 9.78 -0.32 -36.84
C PRO A 294 8.54 0.55 -37.00
N GLY A 295 8.59 1.76 -36.41
CA GLY A 295 7.45 2.68 -36.32
C GLY A 295 6.65 2.63 -35.02
N ASP A 296 6.77 1.58 -34.22
CA ASP A 296 6.24 1.58 -32.86
C ASP A 296 6.86 2.71 -32.05
N SER A 297 6.13 3.21 -31.08
CA SER A 297 6.58 4.28 -30.18
C SER A 297 6.62 3.80 -28.73
N VAL A 298 7.67 4.19 -28.01
CA VAL A 298 7.81 3.93 -26.56
C VAL A 298 7.79 5.26 -25.83
N PHE A 299 6.83 5.43 -24.93
CA PHE A 299 6.69 6.63 -24.08
C PHE A 299 7.12 6.32 -22.66
N VAL A 300 8.04 7.12 -22.14
CA VAL A 300 8.50 7.02 -20.74
C VAL A 300 7.57 7.86 -19.87
N HIS A 301 6.93 7.24 -18.91
CA HIS A 301 6.13 7.88 -17.88
C HIS A 301 6.85 7.81 -16.54
N ASP A 302 6.82 8.88 -15.78
CA ASP A 302 7.50 9.02 -14.50
C ASP A 302 6.57 9.63 -13.45
N SER A 303 6.84 9.35 -12.18
CA SER A 303 6.21 10.03 -11.06
C SER A 303 6.71 11.48 -10.99
N ARG A 304 5.90 12.43 -11.46
CA ARG A 304 6.28 13.84 -11.59
C ARG A 304 6.04 14.60 -10.29
N LEU A 305 7.03 15.34 -9.81
CA LEU A 305 6.92 16.12 -8.58
C LEU A 305 5.88 17.22 -8.65
N ASP A 306 5.75 17.88 -9.82
CA ASP A 306 4.74 18.92 -10.05
C ASP A 306 3.31 18.38 -9.94
N GLU A 307 3.05 17.17 -10.44
CA GLU A 307 1.75 16.50 -10.28
C GLU A 307 1.53 16.06 -8.82
N ILE A 308 2.55 15.54 -8.13
CA ILE A 308 2.47 15.23 -6.70
C ILE A 308 2.11 16.48 -5.90
N ARG A 309 2.76 17.62 -6.16
CA ARG A 309 2.46 18.92 -5.53
C ARG A 309 1.01 19.37 -5.78
N ALA A 310 0.58 19.28 -7.03
CA ALA A 310 -0.77 19.70 -7.42
C ALA A 310 -1.85 18.86 -6.74
N VAL A 311 -1.67 17.54 -6.71
CA VAL A 311 -2.57 16.59 -6.04
C VAL A 311 -2.55 16.85 -4.53
N ARG A 312 -1.37 16.99 -3.93
CA ARG A 312 -1.22 17.26 -2.50
C ARG A 312 -1.92 18.54 -2.10
N THR A 313 -1.73 19.64 -2.83
CA THR A 313 -2.38 20.92 -2.57
C THR A 313 -3.90 20.81 -2.63
N GLU A 314 -4.43 20.12 -3.63
CA GLU A 314 -5.88 19.92 -3.77
C GLU A 314 -6.45 19.09 -2.63
N LEU A 315 -5.77 18.02 -2.23
CA LEU A 315 -6.24 17.14 -1.16
C LEU A 315 -6.08 17.76 0.22
N SER A 316 -4.99 18.48 0.51
CA SER A 316 -4.80 19.16 1.79
C SER A 316 -5.86 20.21 2.05
N ARG A 317 -6.37 20.87 1.00
CA ARG A 317 -7.48 21.83 1.12
C ARG A 317 -8.79 21.17 1.56
N ARG A 318 -9.02 19.92 1.13
CA ARG A 318 -10.26 19.17 1.40
C ARG A 318 -10.17 18.34 2.68
N ARG A 319 -8.99 17.80 2.96
CA ARG A 319 -8.72 16.93 4.10
C ARG A 319 -7.30 17.17 4.63
N PRO A 320 -7.12 18.16 5.53
CA PRO A 320 -5.79 18.57 6.02
C PRO A 320 -5.00 17.46 6.73
N ASP A 321 -5.68 16.50 7.36
CA ASP A 321 -5.07 15.41 8.10
C ASP A 321 -4.53 14.26 7.22
N LEU A 322 -4.86 14.24 5.93
CA LEU A 322 -4.44 13.19 4.99
C LEU A 322 -2.91 13.03 4.92
N HIS A 323 -2.16 14.13 5.04
CA HIS A 323 -0.71 14.14 4.90
C HIS A 323 0.05 14.07 6.24
N ARG A 324 -0.64 13.74 7.34
CA ARG A 324 0.05 13.45 8.61
C ARG A 324 1.01 12.26 8.47
N GLN A 325 0.66 11.30 7.62
CA GLN A 325 1.57 10.23 7.20
C GLN A 325 1.60 10.17 5.68
N VAL A 326 2.81 10.19 5.13
CA VAL A 326 3.05 10.04 3.70
C VAL A 326 3.88 8.79 3.47
N ILE A 327 3.48 8.02 2.47
CA ILE A 327 4.11 6.76 2.10
C ILE A 327 4.58 6.85 0.65
N LEU A 328 5.80 6.44 0.34
CA LEU A 328 6.27 6.31 -1.04
C LEU A 328 6.12 4.87 -1.52
N TYR A 329 5.67 4.71 -2.74
CA TYR A 329 5.51 3.42 -3.42
C TYR A 329 6.31 3.39 -4.74
N PRO A 330 7.16 2.40 -4.93
CA PRO A 330 7.82 1.57 -3.93
C PRO A 330 9.26 2.04 -3.64
N LEU A 331 9.85 1.58 -2.54
CA LEU A 331 11.29 1.74 -2.29
C LEU A 331 12.07 0.87 -3.28
N ASP A 332 12.83 1.49 -4.15
CA ASP A 332 13.69 0.85 -5.14
C ASP A 332 14.89 1.74 -5.46
N ALA A 333 16.10 1.18 -5.41
CA ALA A 333 17.34 1.92 -5.65
C ALA A 333 17.35 2.61 -7.03
N LYS A 334 16.81 1.95 -8.07
CA LYS A 334 16.78 2.51 -9.43
C LYS A 334 15.89 3.75 -9.50
N ASN A 335 14.80 3.80 -8.74
CA ASN A 335 13.92 4.96 -8.68
C ASN A 335 14.56 6.08 -7.87
N ILE A 336 15.12 5.75 -6.68
CA ILE A 336 15.79 6.71 -5.80
C ILE A 336 16.93 7.44 -6.52
N GLN A 337 17.74 6.73 -7.30
CA GLN A 337 18.87 7.29 -8.03
C GLN A 337 18.48 8.26 -9.17
N ARG A 338 17.22 8.23 -9.61
CA ARG A 338 16.71 9.12 -10.68
C ARG A 338 16.40 10.53 -10.18
N HIS A 339 16.29 10.70 -8.86
CA HIS A 339 15.78 11.93 -8.26
C HIS A 339 16.73 12.51 -7.21
N THR A 340 16.62 13.81 -6.98
CA THR A 340 17.41 14.48 -5.94
C THR A 340 16.80 14.24 -4.55
N PRO A 341 17.63 14.23 -3.49
CA PRO A 341 17.10 14.09 -2.12
C PRO A 341 16.08 15.16 -1.73
N SER A 342 16.23 16.39 -2.23
CA SER A 342 15.31 17.50 -1.95
C SER A 342 13.87 17.22 -2.42
N ARG A 343 13.70 16.40 -3.46
CA ARG A 343 12.39 15.92 -3.91
C ARG A 343 11.66 15.16 -2.79
N TYR A 344 12.37 14.25 -2.14
CA TYR A 344 11.80 13.40 -1.08
C TYR A 344 11.53 14.18 0.21
N GLU A 345 12.42 15.13 0.54
CA GLU A 345 12.20 16.06 1.65
C GLU A 345 10.91 16.85 1.48
N GLU A 346 10.61 17.25 0.24
CA GLU A 346 9.37 17.95 -0.08
C GLU A 346 8.15 17.04 -0.01
N ILE A 347 8.25 15.81 -0.56
CA ILE A 347 7.13 14.85 -0.53
C ILE A 347 6.77 14.46 0.91
N TYR A 348 7.76 14.30 1.79
CA TYR A 348 7.52 13.95 3.19
C TYR A 348 7.23 15.14 4.12
N ARG A 349 7.37 16.38 3.64
CA ARG A 349 7.06 17.55 4.46
C ARG A 349 5.60 17.50 4.93
N PRO A 350 5.32 17.73 6.23
CA PRO A 350 3.97 17.75 6.80
C PRO A 350 3.06 18.80 6.15
#